data_3d66971226f797f88534975739327102
#
_entry.id   3d66971226f797f88534975739327102
#
_cell.length_a   1.000
_cell.length_b   1.000
_cell.length_c   1.000
_cell.angle_alpha   90.00
_cell.angle_beta   90.00
_cell.angle_gamma   90.00
#
_symmetry.space_group_name_H-M   'P 1'
#
loop_
_entity.id
_entity.type
_entity.pdbx_description
1 polymer ?
#
loop_
_entity_poly.entity_id
_entity_poly.type
_entity_poly.pdbx_seq_one_letter_code
_entity_poly.pdbx_strand_id
1 'polypeptide(L)'
;MDKAGKAEALKALEGVFADSGVVVVTHYSGLTVADLTDLRVKLKGQGANFKVIKNRLAKKALDGKGGDKASEMFTGPVGIAYSPDPVAATKVVAEFAKGNEKLVLIGALMGEEVLDQNGVKALATLPSLDELRGKIIGLIQAPATKIAGVVQAPAGQLARVISAYANKDAA
;
A
#
# COMPACT_ATOMS: atom_id res chain seq x y z
N MET A 1 25.45 -8.78 -20.56
CA MET A 1 25.17 -7.40 -20.12
C MET A 1 26.49 -6.70 -19.93
N ASP A 2 26.76 -5.71 -20.76
CA ASP A 2 28.00 -4.95 -20.76
C ASP A 2 28.10 -4.02 -19.54
N LYS A 3 29.32 -3.48 -19.30
CA LYS A 3 29.58 -2.60 -18.16
C LYS A 3 28.69 -1.35 -18.18
N ALA A 4 28.45 -0.79 -19.39
CA ALA A 4 27.53 0.33 -19.60
C ALA A 4 26.10 -0.01 -19.23
N GLY A 5 25.53 -1.13 -19.70
CA GLY A 5 24.18 -1.57 -19.38
C GLY A 5 23.98 -1.94 -17.90
N LYS A 6 25.05 -2.31 -17.17
CA LYS A 6 24.96 -2.48 -15.70
C LYS A 6 24.88 -1.13 -14.99
N ALA A 7 25.59 -0.12 -15.46
CA ALA A 7 25.54 1.23 -14.88
C ALA A 7 24.18 1.90 -15.12
N GLU A 8 23.61 1.75 -16.31
CA GLU A 8 22.26 2.22 -16.61
C GLU A 8 21.18 1.53 -15.75
N ALA A 9 21.27 0.19 -15.63
CA ALA A 9 20.34 -0.56 -14.79
C ALA A 9 20.44 -0.18 -13.30
N LEU A 10 21.65 0.16 -12.82
CA LEU A 10 21.88 0.60 -11.45
C LEU A 10 21.25 1.99 -11.23
N LYS A 11 21.52 2.96 -12.12
CA LYS A 11 20.89 4.29 -12.06
C LYS A 11 19.36 4.21 -12.12
N ALA A 12 18.82 3.34 -12.99
CA ALA A 12 17.38 3.14 -13.07
C ALA A 12 16.79 2.54 -11.77
N LEU A 13 17.53 1.66 -11.07
CA LEU A 13 17.11 1.12 -9.79
C LEU A 13 17.23 2.16 -8.67
N GLU A 14 18.28 2.93 -8.63
CA GLU A 14 18.44 4.06 -7.69
C GLU A 14 17.29 5.06 -7.81
N GLY A 15 16.88 5.40 -9.06
CA GLY A 15 15.70 6.22 -9.31
C GLY A 15 14.42 5.58 -8.77
N VAL A 16 14.19 4.29 -9.04
CA VAL A 16 13.04 3.55 -8.50
C VAL A 16 13.02 3.57 -6.98
N PHE A 17 14.14 3.34 -6.30
CA PHE A 17 14.22 3.39 -4.83
C PHE A 17 14.12 4.79 -4.24
N ALA A 18 14.41 5.85 -5.03
CA ALA A 18 14.28 7.23 -4.59
C ALA A 18 12.84 7.76 -4.74
N ASP A 19 12.19 7.42 -5.86
CA ASP A 19 10.87 7.94 -6.22
C ASP A 19 9.71 7.11 -5.63
N SER A 20 10.00 5.86 -5.18
CA SER A 20 8.95 4.97 -4.65
C SER A 20 8.72 5.20 -3.17
N GLY A 21 7.43 5.34 -2.77
CA GLY A 21 7.01 5.35 -1.37
C GLY A 21 7.18 4.00 -0.69
N VAL A 22 7.02 2.91 -1.45
CA VAL A 22 7.24 1.53 -0.99
C VAL A 22 7.81 0.67 -2.10
N VAL A 23 8.69 -0.25 -1.72
CA VAL A 23 9.21 -1.32 -2.59
C VAL A 23 8.97 -2.65 -1.89
N VAL A 24 8.03 -3.44 -2.40
CA VAL A 24 7.69 -4.77 -1.87
C VAL A 24 8.58 -5.81 -2.54
N VAL A 25 9.25 -6.62 -1.73
CA VAL A 25 10.15 -7.68 -2.16
C VAL A 25 9.43 -9.02 -2.11
N THR A 26 9.40 -9.72 -3.24
CA THR A 26 8.69 -11.00 -3.37
C THR A 26 9.55 -12.05 -4.06
N HIS A 27 9.35 -13.32 -3.70
CA HIS A 27 9.82 -14.44 -4.51
C HIS A 27 8.74 -14.86 -5.49
N TYR A 28 9.11 -14.97 -6.76
CA TYR A 28 8.20 -15.35 -7.86
C TYR A 28 8.45 -16.77 -8.38
N SER A 29 9.17 -17.60 -7.61
CA SER A 29 9.52 -18.97 -8.02
C SER A 29 8.28 -19.82 -8.22
N GLY A 30 8.16 -20.42 -9.42
CA GLY A 30 7.04 -21.29 -9.77
C GLY A 30 5.78 -20.60 -10.32
N LEU A 31 5.79 -19.28 -10.48
CA LEU A 31 4.74 -18.56 -11.18
C LEU A 31 4.82 -18.79 -12.70
N THR A 32 3.67 -18.93 -13.35
CA THR A 32 3.59 -18.99 -14.82
C THR A 32 3.72 -17.60 -15.42
N VAL A 33 3.99 -17.55 -16.73
CA VAL A 33 4.04 -16.27 -17.47
C VAL A 33 2.67 -15.57 -17.44
N ALA A 34 1.57 -16.34 -17.49
CA ALA A 34 0.22 -15.81 -17.37
C ALA A 34 0.01 -15.14 -16.01
N ASP A 35 0.36 -15.80 -14.89
CA ASP A 35 0.23 -15.25 -13.54
C ASP A 35 1.03 -13.94 -13.37
N LEU A 36 2.26 -13.90 -13.91
CA LEU A 36 3.09 -12.69 -13.89
C LEU A 36 2.49 -11.54 -14.71
N THR A 37 1.83 -11.87 -15.81
CA THR A 37 1.16 -10.87 -16.64
C THR A 37 -0.06 -10.31 -15.93
N ASP A 38 -0.88 -11.16 -15.32
CA ASP A 38 -2.04 -10.77 -14.51
C ASP A 38 -1.62 -9.90 -13.32
N LEU A 39 -0.53 -10.27 -12.63
CA LEU A 39 0.03 -9.47 -11.55
C LEU A 39 0.43 -8.07 -12.04
N ARG A 40 1.12 -7.98 -13.19
CA ARG A 40 1.51 -6.69 -13.78
C ARG A 40 0.31 -5.84 -14.18
N VAL A 41 -0.74 -6.44 -14.75
CA VAL A 41 -1.97 -5.72 -15.13
C VAL A 41 -2.66 -5.17 -13.89
N LYS A 42 -2.82 -5.99 -12.84
CA LYS A 42 -3.43 -5.55 -11.58
C LYS A 42 -2.64 -4.44 -10.90
N LEU A 43 -1.31 -4.54 -10.85
CA LEU A 43 -0.44 -3.51 -10.30
C LEU A 43 -0.52 -2.20 -11.11
N LYS A 44 -0.49 -2.28 -12.45
CA LYS A 44 -0.65 -1.10 -13.31
C LYS A 44 -1.98 -0.38 -13.07
N GLY A 45 -3.06 -1.12 -12.88
CA GLY A 45 -4.38 -0.56 -12.57
C GLY A 45 -4.43 0.26 -11.28
N GLN A 46 -3.48 0.03 -10.37
CA GLN A 46 -3.35 0.76 -9.10
C GLN A 46 -2.12 1.70 -9.07
N GLY A 47 -1.55 2.04 -10.23
CA GLY A 47 -0.39 2.92 -10.31
C GLY A 47 0.91 2.33 -9.79
N ALA A 48 0.98 1.02 -9.61
CA ALA A 48 2.17 0.29 -9.19
C ALA A 48 2.80 -0.46 -10.36
N ASN A 49 4.08 -0.78 -10.25
CA ASN A 49 4.81 -1.52 -11.27
C ASN A 49 5.51 -2.74 -10.66
N PHE A 50 5.70 -3.78 -11.49
CA PHE A 50 6.44 -4.98 -11.11
C PHE A 50 7.65 -5.19 -12.02
N LYS A 51 8.84 -5.36 -11.42
CA LYS A 51 10.09 -5.58 -12.13
C LYS A 51 10.89 -6.71 -11.49
N VAL A 52 11.38 -7.63 -12.32
CA VAL A 52 12.37 -8.63 -11.88
C VAL A 52 13.76 -8.01 -11.96
N ILE A 53 14.52 -8.15 -10.88
CA ILE A 53 15.83 -7.51 -10.74
C ILE A 53 16.93 -8.52 -10.45
N LYS A 54 18.15 -8.12 -10.74
CA LYS A 54 19.35 -8.88 -10.35
C LYS A 54 19.75 -8.48 -8.92
N ASN A 55 19.76 -9.42 -7.99
CA ASN A 55 20.03 -9.17 -6.57
C ASN A 55 21.31 -8.39 -6.31
N ARG A 56 22.41 -8.70 -7.05
CA ARG A 56 23.69 -7.97 -6.90
C ARG A 56 23.59 -6.48 -7.29
N LEU A 57 22.72 -6.12 -8.24
CA LEU A 57 22.50 -4.72 -8.60
C LEU A 57 21.60 -4.02 -7.59
N ALA A 58 20.57 -4.73 -7.08
CA ALA A 58 19.72 -4.21 -6.03
C ALA A 58 20.48 -3.91 -4.74
N LYS A 59 21.33 -4.85 -4.29
CA LYS A 59 22.18 -4.64 -3.13
C LYS A 59 23.09 -3.40 -3.28
N LYS A 60 23.70 -3.20 -4.46
CA LYS A 60 24.50 -2.01 -4.73
C LYS A 60 23.71 -0.70 -4.80
N ALA A 61 22.47 -0.76 -5.31
CA ALA A 61 21.59 0.41 -5.36
C ALA A 61 21.05 0.79 -3.97
N LEU A 62 21.04 -0.16 -3.04
CA LEU A 62 20.64 0.03 -1.63
C LEU A 62 21.81 0.36 -0.71
N ASP A 63 23.06 0.33 -1.20
CA ASP A 63 24.23 0.72 -0.39
C ASP A 63 24.01 2.15 0.14
N GLY A 64 23.78 2.24 1.46
CA GLY A 64 23.44 3.48 2.17
C GLY A 64 21.96 3.70 2.50
N LYS A 65 21.04 2.84 2.01
CA LYS A 65 19.61 2.92 2.33
C LYS A 65 19.13 1.59 2.94
N GLY A 66 18.63 1.60 4.18
CA GLY A 66 18.03 0.43 4.82
C GLY A 66 18.98 -0.59 5.46
N GLY A 67 20.29 -0.39 5.37
CA GLY A 67 21.29 -1.20 6.06
C GLY A 67 21.37 -2.68 5.64
N ASP A 68 22.05 -3.50 6.48
CA ASP A 68 22.28 -4.92 6.22
C ASP A 68 21.00 -5.75 6.10
N LYS A 69 19.95 -5.40 6.87
CA LYS A 69 18.65 -6.08 6.82
C LYS A 69 17.96 -6.00 5.45
N ALA A 70 18.08 -4.87 4.77
CA ALA A 70 17.59 -4.73 3.40
C ALA A 70 18.33 -5.65 2.43
N SER A 71 19.65 -5.79 2.61
CA SER A 71 20.48 -6.66 1.77
C SER A 71 20.15 -8.15 1.92
N GLU A 72 19.73 -8.58 3.11
CA GLU A 72 19.35 -9.98 3.37
C GLU A 72 18.10 -10.40 2.62
N MET A 73 17.16 -9.48 2.37
CA MET A 73 15.93 -9.76 1.63
C MET A 73 16.18 -10.11 0.16
N PHE A 74 17.31 -9.67 -0.41
CA PHE A 74 17.64 -9.92 -1.82
C PHE A 74 18.44 -11.21 -1.98
N THR A 75 17.80 -12.34 -1.63
CA THR A 75 18.31 -13.72 -1.84
C THR A 75 17.32 -14.51 -2.69
N GLY A 76 17.81 -15.38 -3.57
CA GLY A 76 16.94 -16.20 -4.44
C GLY A 76 16.32 -15.42 -5.63
N PRO A 77 15.21 -15.91 -6.21
CA PRO A 77 14.52 -15.31 -7.37
C PRO A 77 13.63 -14.14 -6.91
N VAL A 78 14.18 -12.93 -6.91
CA VAL A 78 13.51 -11.73 -6.40
C VAL A 78 12.85 -10.91 -7.50
N GLY A 79 11.57 -10.58 -7.28
CA GLY A 79 10.84 -9.55 -7.98
C GLY A 79 10.46 -8.41 -7.02
N ILE A 80 10.50 -7.19 -7.51
CA ILE A 80 10.06 -6.01 -6.77
C ILE A 80 8.77 -5.45 -7.35
N ALA A 81 7.82 -5.15 -6.47
CA ALA A 81 6.67 -4.32 -6.79
C ALA A 81 6.88 -2.96 -6.13
N TYR A 82 6.76 -1.89 -6.88
CA TYR A 82 7.03 -0.53 -6.40
C TYR A 82 5.94 0.44 -6.82
N SER A 83 5.65 1.39 -5.95
CA SER A 83 4.65 2.44 -6.16
C SER A 83 5.02 3.70 -5.39
N PRO A 84 4.64 4.91 -5.86
CA PRO A 84 4.68 6.11 -5.05
C PRO A 84 3.71 6.06 -3.85
N ASP A 85 2.58 5.34 -4.00
CA ASP A 85 1.65 5.08 -2.91
C ASP A 85 2.08 3.83 -2.10
N PRO A 86 2.37 3.98 -0.79
CA PRO A 86 2.83 2.87 0.05
C PRO A 86 1.79 1.76 0.22
N VAL A 87 0.49 2.05 0.08
CA VAL A 87 -0.58 1.08 0.29
C VAL A 87 -0.94 0.32 -0.98
N ALA A 88 -0.93 1.00 -2.14
CA ALA A 88 -1.39 0.44 -3.40
C ALA A 88 -0.61 -0.82 -3.82
N ALA A 89 0.72 -0.76 -3.84
CA ALA A 89 1.55 -1.91 -4.21
C ALA A 89 1.40 -3.07 -3.21
N THR A 90 1.41 -2.77 -1.90
CA THR A 90 1.32 -3.79 -0.84
C THR A 90 0.00 -4.52 -0.86
N LYS A 91 -1.12 -3.82 -1.08
CA LYS A 91 -2.47 -4.39 -1.12
C LYS A 91 -2.64 -5.38 -2.27
N VAL A 92 -2.26 -4.97 -3.49
CA VAL A 92 -2.35 -5.83 -4.68
C VAL A 92 -1.47 -7.07 -4.56
N VAL A 93 -0.23 -6.90 -4.09
CA VAL A 93 0.70 -8.04 -3.94
C VAL A 93 0.24 -8.98 -2.84
N ALA A 94 -0.27 -8.47 -1.71
CA ALA A 94 -0.79 -9.31 -0.62
C ALA A 94 -2.08 -10.05 -1.03
N GLU A 95 -2.96 -9.42 -1.80
CA GLU A 95 -4.17 -10.04 -2.33
C GLU A 95 -3.82 -11.15 -3.34
N PHE A 96 -2.88 -10.89 -4.23
CA PHE A 96 -2.40 -11.87 -5.19
C PHE A 96 -1.71 -13.06 -4.50
N ALA A 97 -0.91 -12.81 -3.45
CA ALA A 97 -0.27 -13.85 -2.66
C ALA A 97 -1.26 -14.73 -1.88
N LYS A 98 -2.45 -14.21 -1.51
CA LYS A 98 -3.53 -15.03 -0.95
C LYS A 98 -4.14 -15.99 -1.97
N GLY A 99 -4.20 -15.59 -3.23
CA GLY A 99 -4.73 -16.41 -4.33
C GLY A 99 -3.71 -17.38 -4.93
N ASN A 100 -2.42 -17.11 -4.78
CA ASN A 100 -1.32 -17.88 -5.36
C ASN A 100 -0.22 -18.13 -4.33
N GLU A 101 -0.16 -19.35 -3.79
CA GLU A 101 0.85 -19.76 -2.80
C GLU A 101 2.30 -19.70 -3.33
N LYS A 102 2.47 -19.64 -4.65
CA LYS A 102 3.77 -19.56 -5.32
C LYS A 102 4.42 -18.19 -5.21
N LEU A 103 3.64 -17.13 -4.94
CA LEU A 103 4.16 -15.79 -4.68
C LEU A 103 4.40 -15.63 -3.18
N VAL A 104 5.65 -15.67 -2.78
CA VAL A 104 6.02 -15.52 -1.36
C VAL A 104 6.45 -14.07 -1.10
N LEU A 105 5.77 -13.42 -0.15
CA LEU A 105 6.15 -12.11 0.37
C LEU A 105 7.33 -12.28 1.32
N ILE A 106 8.43 -11.55 1.09
CA ILE A 106 9.60 -11.53 1.97
C ILE A 106 9.49 -10.35 2.92
N GLY A 107 9.25 -9.17 2.39
CA GLY A 107 9.16 -7.93 3.14
C GLY A 107 8.96 -6.74 2.22
N ALA A 108 9.07 -5.55 2.79
CA ALA A 108 9.04 -4.30 2.03
C ALA A 108 10.05 -3.29 2.57
N LEU A 109 10.44 -2.37 1.70
CA LEU A 109 11.26 -1.22 2.03
C LEU A 109 10.39 0.03 1.91
N MET A 110 10.34 0.84 2.94
CA MET A 110 9.64 2.12 2.97
C MET A 110 10.63 3.22 3.39
N GLY A 111 11.26 3.84 2.39
CA GLY A 111 12.39 4.73 2.63
C GLY A 111 13.58 4.00 3.23
N GLU A 112 13.90 4.31 4.50
CA GLU A 112 14.98 3.65 5.25
C GLU A 112 14.48 2.50 6.14
N GLU A 113 13.16 2.35 6.28
CA GLU A 113 12.55 1.38 7.16
C GLU A 113 12.32 0.05 6.44
N VAL A 114 12.73 -1.03 7.09
CA VAL A 114 12.60 -2.39 6.58
C VAL A 114 11.43 -3.07 7.29
N LEU A 115 10.44 -3.48 6.53
CA LEU A 115 9.23 -4.15 7.02
C LEU A 115 9.30 -5.64 6.75
N ASP A 116 9.07 -6.43 7.79
CA ASP A 116 8.92 -7.88 7.69
C ASP A 116 7.59 -8.28 7.03
N GLN A 117 7.42 -9.56 6.75
CA GLN A 117 6.19 -10.10 6.17
C GLN A 117 4.92 -9.70 6.93
N ASN A 118 4.98 -9.64 8.26
CA ASN A 118 3.85 -9.22 9.09
C ASN A 118 3.56 -7.72 8.92
N GLY A 119 4.59 -6.88 8.81
CA GLY A 119 4.48 -5.47 8.51
C GLY A 119 3.82 -5.21 7.16
N VAL A 120 4.22 -5.96 6.12
CA VAL A 120 3.59 -5.87 4.78
C VAL A 120 2.11 -6.28 4.83
N LYS A 121 1.77 -7.34 5.57
CA LYS A 121 0.36 -7.74 5.77
C LYS A 121 -0.43 -6.67 6.51
N ALA A 122 0.14 -6.04 7.52
CA ALA A 122 -0.49 -4.94 8.25
C ALA A 122 -0.74 -3.73 7.33
N LEU A 123 0.26 -3.34 6.51
CA LEU A 123 0.09 -2.29 5.49
C LEU A 123 -1.03 -2.63 4.49
N ALA A 124 -1.11 -3.88 4.05
CA ALA A 124 -2.14 -4.32 3.10
C ALA A 124 -3.58 -4.24 3.67
N THR A 125 -3.74 -4.24 4.99
CA THR A 125 -5.06 -4.06 5.64
C THR A 125 -5.47 -2.60 5.78
N LEU A 126 -4.54 -1.66 5.56
CA LEU A 126 -4.86 -0.24 5.63
C LEU A 126 -5.80 0.19 4.50
N PRO A 127 -6.67 1.17 4.76
CA PRO A 127 -7.44 1.82 3.70
C PRO A 127 -6.54 2.51 2.69
N SER A 128 -7.08 2.85 1.52
CA SER A 128 -6.35 3.62 0.51
C SER A 128 -5.86 4.97 1.06
N LEU A 129 -4.83 5.53 0.43
CA LEU A 129 -4.22 6.80 0.87
C LEU A 129 -5.27 7.93 0.93
N ASP A 130 -6.19 7.97 -0.03
CA ASP A 130 -7.25 8.98 -0.05
C ASP A 130 -8.30 8.76 1.04
N GLU A 131 -8.62 7.50 1.37
CA GLU A 131 -9.49 7.18 2.51
C GLU A 131 -8.83 7.55 3.84
N LEU A 132 -7.51 7.36 3.98
CA LEU A 132 -6.75 7.79 5.16
C LEU A 132 -6.75 9.31 5.31
N ARG A 133 -6.55 10.05 4.20
CA ARG A 133 -6.67 11.51 4.17
C ARG A 133 -8.08 11.96 4.57
N GLY A 134 -9.12 11.31 4.04
CA GLY A 134 -10.51 11.56 4.40
C GLY A 134 -10.78 11.34 5.89
N LYS A 135 -10.23 10.27 6.48
CA LYS A 135 -10.34 10.00 7.93
C LYS A 135 -9.67 11.07 8.76
N ILE A 136 -8.50 11.56 8.38
CA ILE A 136 -7.81 12.64 9.08
C ILE A 136 -8.64 13.92 9.05
N ILE A 137 -9.16 14.30 7.89
CA ILE A 137 -10.04 15.47 7.74
C ILE A 137 -11.30 15.31 8.60
N GLY A 138 -11.92 14.11 8.57
CA GLY A 138 -13.08 13.80 9.40
C GLY A 138 -12.80 13.91 10.90
N LEU A 139 -11.61 13.46 11.35
CA LEU A 139 -11.18 13.60 12.75
C LEU A 139 -11.02 15.06 13.17
N ILE A 140 -10.49 15.91 12.29
CA ILE A 140 -10.34 17.35 12.54
C ILE A 140 -11.71 18.04 12.64
N GLN A 141 -12.67 17.63 11.81
CA GLN A 141 -14.03 18.19 11.79
C GLN A 141 -14.96 17.61 12.87
N ALA A 142 -14.64 16.45 13.42
CA ALA A 142 -15.51 15.75 14.38
C ALA A 142 -15.92 16.59 15.61
N PRO A 143 -15.04 17.36 16.27
CA PRO A 143 -15.44 18.20 17.39
C PRO A 143 -16.49 19.26 17.01
N ALA A 144 -16.29 19.95 15.89
CA ALA A 144 -17.21 20.98 15.42
C ALA A 144 -18.59 20.37 15.05
N THR A 145 -18.58 19.25 14.36
CA THR A 145 -19.82 18.51 14.03
C THR A 145 -20.57 18.03 15.25
N LYS A 146 -19.86 17.55 16.28
CA LYS A 146 -20.48 17.13 17.55
C LYS A 146 -21.12 18.32 18.27
N ILE A 147 -20.45 19.46 18.34
CA ILE A 147 -21.00 20.69 18.99
C ILE A 147 -22.25 21.13 18.24
N ALA A 148 -22.21 21.22 16.91
CA ALA A 148 -23.36 21.59 16.10
C ALA A 148 -24.55 20.61 16.31
N GLY A 149 -24.27 19.32 16.36
CA GLY A 149 -25.25 18.29 16.63
C GLY A 149 -25.93 18.43 18.00
N VAL A 150 -25.15 18.71 19.06
CA VAL A 150 -25.68 18.92 20.41
C VAL A 150 -26.55 20.19 20.48
N VAL A 151 -26.16 21.28 19.80
CA VAL A 151 -26.92 22.53 19.77
C VAL A 151 -28.26 22.35 19.00
N GLN A 152 -28.28 21.55 17.95
CA GLN A 152 -29.49 21.29 17.15
C GLN A 152 -30.40 20.23 17.77
N ALA A 153 -29.88 19.34 18.60
CA ALA A 153 -30.61 18.20 19.14
C ALA A 153 -31.92 18.57 19.86
N PRO A 154 -31.97 19.59 20.74
CA PRO A 154 -33.21 19.97 21.45
C PRO A 154 -34.34 20.37 20.51
N ALA A 155 -34.05 21.18 19.51
CA ALA A 155 -35.05 21.64 18.53
C ALA A 155 -35.59 20.48 17.69
N GLY A 156 -34.71 19.60 17.21
CA GLY A 156 -35.11 18.40 16.48
C GLY A 156 -35.90 17.39 17.29
N GLN A 157 -35.58 17.25 18.59
CA GLN A 157 -36.34 16.37 19.50
C GLN A 157 -37.74 16.91 19.77
N LEU A 158 -37.90 18.21 20.04
CA LEU A 158 -39.20 18.87 20.20
C LEU A 158 -40.04 18.71 18.94
N ALA A 159 -39.51 18.98 17.78
CA ALA A 159 -40.22 18.83 16.51
C ALA A 159 -40.75 17.38 16.32
N ARG A 160 -39.93 16.37 16.63
CA ARG A 160 -40.34 14.95 16.56
C ARG A 160 -41.46 14.61 17.55
N VAL A 161 -41.39 15.11 18.78
CA VAL A 161 -42.43 14.86 19.80
C VAL A 161 -43.76 15.49 19.37
N ILE A 162 -43.73 16.74 18.88
CA ILE A 162 -44.94 17.41 18.39
C ILE A 162 -45.52 16.68 17.18
N SER A 163 -44.67 16.27 16.23
CA SER A 163 -45.13 15.49 15.08
C SER A 163 -45.71 14.14 15.46
N ALA A 164 -45.09 13.44 16.42
CA ALA A 164 -45.64 12.18 16.92
C ALA A 164 -46.98 12.36 17.65
N TYR A 165 -47.14 13.45 18.41
CA TYR A 165 -48.40 13.78 19.04
C TYR A 165 -49.51 14.10 18.03
N ALA A 166 -49.23 14.90 17.04
CA ALA A 166 -50.20 15.24 15.96
C ALA A 166 -50.64 14.00 15.16
N ASN A 167 -49.73 13.05 14.89
CA ASN A 167 -50.06 11.83 14.17
C ASN A 167 -50.81 10.79 15.03
N LYS A 168 -50.79 10.91 16.39
CA LYS A 168 -51.52 10.00 17.27
C LYS A 168 -53.02 10.25 17.24
N ASP A 169 -53.43 11.51 17.02
CA ASP A 169 -54.85 11.89 16.93
C ASP A 169 -55.42 11.67 15.52
N ALA A 170 -54.55 11.29 14.55
CA ALA A 170 -54.95 11.02 13.16
C ALA A 170 -55.13 9.52 12.84
N ALA A 171 -54.88 8.63 13.80
CA ALA A 171 -55.06 7.18 13.75
C ALA A 171 -56.16 6.71 14.70
#